data_d9c55cf7dcfc2a4aa2c7dee70ab9d5db
#
_entry.id   d9c55cf7dcfc2a4aa2c7dee70ab9d5db
#
_cell.length_a   1.000
_cell.length_b   1.000
_cell.length_c   1.000
_cell.angle_alpha   90.00
_cell.angle_beta   90.00
_cell.angle_gamma   90.00
#
_symmetry.space_group_name_H-M   'P 1'
#
loop_
_entity.id
_entity.type
_entity.pdbx_description
1 polymer ?
#
loop_
_entity_poly.entity_id
_entity_poly.type
_entity_poly.pdbx_seq_one_letter_code
_entity_poly.pdbx_strand_id
1 'polypeptide(L)'
;YTLFNAAEQIKKLFYGKVGALEVTVTSEQKGQRENTVLLDKWKLSFRKGDSLTVEKTVPEVTMNYFEIELLLSGEIYGIVQKFMEELYRSGRIQDFSFIKLTGQSCKIDLFKDALKEFVPGRMIQFRKRANIDAADFELKMTCVDGALKYLRDRKYGLADIHLNNGKAVLPYRITAYTHNGKEVVLVDGFKDWDTAGTVSRNMEDLILPLYLKN
;
A
#
# COMPACT_ATOMS: atom_id res chain seq x y z
N TYR A 1 5.14 3.72 -14.05
CA TYR A 1 5.09 4.75 -12.98
C TYR A 1 4.05 5.84 -13.25
N THR A 2 3.87 6.32 -14.51
CA THR A 2 2.92 7.40 -14.84
C THR A 2 1.49 7.06 -14.43
N LEU A 3 1.00 5.86 -14.79
CA LEU A 3 -0.34 5.40 -14.40
C LEU A 3 -0.50 5.24 -12.88
N PHE A 4 0.53 4.74 -12.22
CA PHE A 4 0.50 4.59 -10.76
C PHE A 4 0.38 5.96 -10.07
N ASN A 5 1.16 6.94 -10.52
CA ASN A 5 1.09 8.30 -9.99
C ASN A 5 -0.27 8.95 -10.26
N ALA A 6 -0.84 8.73 -11.44
CA ALA A 6 -2.18 9.21 -11.77
C ALA A 6 -3.25 8.57 -10.86
N ALA A 7 -3.20 7.25 -10.67
CA ALA A 7 -4.11 6.54 -9.78
C ALA A 7 -4.01 7.05 -8.33
N GLU A 8 -2.80 7.35 -7.86
CA GLU A 8 -2.60 7.93 -6.52
C GLU A 8 -3.19 9.35 -6.41
N GLN A 9 -3.09 10.16 -7.47
CA GLN A 9 -3.72 11.49 -7.50
C GLN A 9 -5.24 11.37 -7.54
N ILE A 10 -5.80 10.49 -8.36
CA ILE A 10 -7.24 10.22 -8.44
C ILE A 10 -7.76 9.80 -7.06
N LYS A 11 -7.09 8.87 -6.40
CA LYS A 11 -7.43 8.42 -5.06
C LYS A 11 -7.45 9.58 -4.05
N LYS A 12 -6.46 10.48 -4.11
CA LYS A 12 -6.41 11.65 -3.22
C LYS A 12 -7.53 12.64 -3.47
N LEU A 13 -7.96 12.80 -4.73
CA LEU A 13 -9.07 13.67 -5.06
C LEU A 13 -10.39 13.11 -4.53
N PHE A 14 -10.66 11.81 -4.69
CA PHE A 14 -11.90 11.20 -4.20
C PHE A 14 -11.92 11.05 -2.67
N TYR A 15 -10.87 10.52 -2.07
CA TYR A 15 -10.85 10.11 -0.66
C TYR A 15 -10.00 11.00 0.25
N GLY A 16 -9.41 12.07 -0.30
CA GLY A 16 -8.64 13.05 0.45
C GLY A 16 -9.49 14.22 0.96
N LYS A 17 -8.83 15.35 1.17
CA LYS A 17 -9.48 16.58 1.68
C LYS A 17 -10.54 17.16 0.74
N VAL A 18 -10.31 17.02 -0.55
CA VAL A 18 -11.21 17.58 -1.59
C VAL A 18 -12.55 16.85 -1.59
N GLY A 19 -12.54 15.51 -1.48
CA GLY A 19 -13.76 14.70 -1.54
C GLY A 19 -14.51 14.91 -2.85
N ALA A 20 -13.77 14.88 -3.98
CA ALA A 20 -14.34 15.11 -5.30
C ALA A 20 -15.43 14.09 -5.61
N LEU A 21 -16.50 14.54 -6.24
CA LEU A 21 -17.55 13.65 -6.75
C LEU A 21 -17.26 13.16 -8.17
N GLU A 22 -16.40 13.89 -8.88
CA GLU A 22 -16.00 13.62 -10.25
C GLU A 22 -14.53 14.01 -10.45
N VAL A 23 -13.80 13.20 -11.19
CA VAL A 23 -12.39 13.44 -11.55
C VAL A 23 -12.21 13.16 -13.03
N THR A 24 -11.55 14.10 -13.73
CA THR A 24 -11.21 13.97 -15.14
C THR A 24 -9.73 13.69 -15.31
N VAL A 25 -9.38 12.72 -16.16
CA VAL A 25 -8.02 12.39 -16.56
C VAL A 25 -7.83 12.78 -18.03
N THR A 26 -6.80 13.55 -18.33
CA THR A 26 -6.51 14.01 -19.70
C THR A 26 -5.01 14.15 -19.93
N SER A 27 -4.57 14.10 -21.18
CA SER A 27 -3.21 14.48 -21.60
C SER A 27 -3.12 15.94 -22.06
N GLU A 28 -4.22 16.65 -22.19
CA GLU A 28 -4.28 18.02 -22.70
C GLU A 28 -4.25 19.02 -21.55
N GLN A 29 -3.39 20.03 -21.69
CA GLN A 29 -3.30 21.13 -20.69
C GLN A 29 -4.40 22.19 -20.85
N LYS A 30 -5.09 22.21 -21.98
CA LYS A 30 -6.12 23.22 -22.26
C LYS A 30 -7.44 22.88 -21.55
N GLY A 31 -7.96 23.84 -20.80
CA GLY A 31 -9.29 23.75 -20.20
C GLY A 31 -9.34 22.85 -18.97
N GLN A 32 -8.27 22.81 -18.16
CA GLN A 32 -8.28 22.07 -16.90
C GLN A 32 -9.49 22.50 -16.06
N ARG A 33 -10.37 21.53 -15.81
CA ARG A 33 -11.47 21.65 -14.86
C ARG A 33 -10.93 21.42 -13.44
N GLU A 34 -11.68 21.86 -12.47
CA GLU A 34 -11.46 21.46 -11.08
C GLU A 34 -11.39 19.92 -11.01
N ASN A 35 -10.47 19.38 -10.22
CA ASN A 35 -10.25 17.93 -10.07
C ASN A 35 -9.77 17.19 -11.35
N THR A 36 -8.89 17.83 -12.12
CA THR A 36 -8.27 17.21 -13.29
C THR A 36 -6.89 16.58 -12.94
N VAL A 37 -6.67 15.37 -13.41
CA VAL A 37 -5.36 14.67 -13.36
C VAL A 37 -4.75 14.70 -14.74
N LEU A 38 -3.56 15.29 -14.84
CA LEU A 38 -2.83 15.42 -16.10
C LEU A 38 -1.86 14.24 -16.32
N LEU A 39 -1.95 13.59 -17.48
CA LEU A 39 -1.03 12.56 -17.96
C LEU A 39 -0.10 13.11 -19.05
N ASP A 40 0.76 14.05 -18.68
CA ASP A 40 1.66 14.77 -19.60
C ASP A 40 2.73 13.88 -20.30
N LYS A 41 3.08 12.75 -19.68
CA LYS A 41 4.10 11.82 -20.15
C LYS A 41 3.54 10.48 -20.60
N TRP A 42 2.28 10.45 -21.00
CA TRP A 42 1.65 9.23 -21.47
C TRP A 42 2.20 8.78 -22.82
N LYS A 43 2.49 7.51 -22.95
CA LYS A 43 2.80 6.82 -24.20
C LYS A 43 2.23 5.41 -24.13
N LEU A 44 1.33 5.09 -25.04
CA LEU A 44 0.82 3.75 -25.21
C LEU A 44 1.40 3.15 -26.49
N SER A 45 2.16 2.08 -26.36
CA SER A 45 2.69 1.32 -27.50
C SER A 45 1.82 0.10 -27.71
N PHE A 46 1.27 -0.07 -28.90
CA PHE A 46 0.51 -1.24 -29.27
C PHE A 46 0.89 -1.75 -30.65
N ARG A 47 0.73 -3.04 -30.86
CA ARG A 47 1.04 -3.69 -32.12
C ARG A 47 -0.20 -3.68 -33.02
N LYS A 48 -0.04 -3.13 -34.22
CA LYS A 48 -1.06 -3.17 -35.27
C LYS A 48 -0.49 -3.93 -36.46
N GLY A 49 -0.80 -5.22 -36.60
CA GLY A 49 -0.13 -6.12 -37.53
C GLY A 49 1.36 -6.26 -37.17
N ASP A 50 2.25 -6.04 -38.14
CA ASP A 50 3.69 -6.12 -37.93
C ASP A 50 4.33 -4.78 -37.50
N SER A 51 3.55 -3.68 -37.42
CA SER A 51 4.04 -2.39 -37.04
C SER A 51 3.75 -2.06 -35.56
N LEU A 52 4.71 -1.39 -34.91
CA LEU A 52 4.53 -0.82 -33.59
C LEU A 52 4.03 0.61 -33.72
N THR A 53 2.84 0.88 -33.19
CA THR A 53 2.26 2.21 -33.16
C THR A 53 2.37 2.79 -31.74
N VAL A 54 2.72 4.07 -31.65
CA VAL A 54 2.81 4.79 -30.38
C VAL A 54 1.76 5.88 -30.34
N GLU A 55 0.80 5.76 -29.43
CA GLU A 55 -0.18 6.79 -29.13
C GLU A 55 0.32 7.65 -27.96
N LYS A 56 0.29 8.96 -28.12
CA LYS A 56 0.75 9.94 -27.12
C LYS A 56 -0.39 10.70 -26.46
N THR A 57 -1.57 10.63 -27.05
CA THR A 57 -2.77 11.32 -26.59
C THR A 57 -3.64 10.36 -25.79
N VAL A 58 -4.06 10.78 -24.62
CA VAL A 58 -5.05 10.04 -23.84
C VAL A 58 -6.40 10.72 -24.10
N PRO A 59 -7.44 9.97 -24.48
CA PRO A 59 -8.78 10.54 -24.50
C PRO A 59 -9.14 11.06 -23.11
N GLU A 60 -9.90 12.13 -23.07
CA GLU A 60 -10.45 12.63 -21.81
C GLU A 60 -11.36 11.56 -21.20
N VAL A 61 -11.06 11.14 -19.99
CA VAL A 61 -11.83 10.14 -19.24
C VAL A 61 -12.30 10.78 -17.96
N THR A 62 -13.60 10.89 -17.79
CA THR A 62 -14.23 11.38 -16.58
C THR A 62 -14.79 10.18 -15.81
N MET A 63 -14.50 10.14 -14.52
CA MET A 63 -14.96 9.10 -13.59
C MET A 63 -15.69 9.75 -12.44
N ASN A 64 -16.85 9.23 -12.09
CA ASN A 64 -17.55 9.66 -10.89
C ASN A 64 -17.25 8.75 -9.69
N TYR A 65 -17.58 9.24 -8.49
CA TYR A 65 -17.33 8.55 -7.25
C TYR A 65 -17.94 7.14 -7.20
N PHE A 66 -19.18 6.98 -7.70
CA PHE A 66 -19.88 5.69 -7.67
C PHE A 66 -19.25 4.66 -8.62
N GLU A 67 -18.76 5.11 -9.78
CA GLU A 67 -18.04 4.22 -10.71
C GLU A 67 -16.75 3.69 -10.09
N ILE A 68 -16.01 4.56 -9.40
CA ILE A 68 -14.79 4.16 -8.69
C ILE A 68 -15.12 3.20 -7.54
N GLU A 69 -16.16 3.46 -6.77
CA GLU A 69 -16.59 2.54 -5.71
C GLU A 69 -17.00 1.17 -6.28
N LEU A 70 -17.72 1.16 -7.40
CA LEU A 70 -18.11 -0.08 -8.07
C LEU A 70 -16.89 -0.89 -8.54
N LEU A 71 -15.89 -0.20 -9.13
CA LEU A 71 -14.65 -0.85 -9.57
C LEU A 71 -13.84 -1.43 -8.40
N LEU A 72 -13.79 -0.73 -7.27
CA LEU A 72 -13.02 -1.14 -6.10
C LEU A 72 -13.73 -2.17 -5.22
N SER A 73 -15.05 -2.25 -5.29
CA SER A 73 -15.85 -3.06 -4.37
C SER A 73 -15.41 -4.53 -4.37
N GLY A 74 -15.30 -5.15 -5.53
CA GLY A 74 -14.93 -6.58 -5.64
C GLY A 74 -13.57 -6.89 -5.01
N GLU A 75 -12.57 -6.06 -5.25
CA GLU A 75 -11.23 -6.23 -4.70
C GLU A 75 -11.21 -5.99 -3.18
N ILE A 76 -11.87 -4.94 -2.70
CA ILE A 76 -11.91 -4.62 -1.27
C ILE A 76 -12.66 -5.70 -0.49
N TYR A 77 -13.82 -6.15 -0.98
CA TYR A 77 -14.57 -7.23 -0.35
C TYR A 77 -13.77 -8.54 -0.36
N GLY A 78 -13.08 -8.86 -1.46
CA GLY A 78 -12.21 -10.03 -1.55
C GLY A 78 -11.04 -10.01 -0.56
N ILE A 79 -10.40 -8.85 -0.36
CA ILE A 79 -9.32 -8.67 0.63
C ILE A 79 -9.86 -8.85 2.05
N VAL A 80 -10.97 -8.19 2.37
CA VAL A 80 -11.60 -8.28 3.69
C VAL A 80 -12.07 -9.70 3.97
N GLN A 81 -12.68 -10.37 2.99
CA GLN A 81 -13.10 -11.76 3.11
C GLN A 81 -11.94 -12.68 3.46
N LYS A 82 -10.83 -12.62 2.72
CA LYS A 82 -9.63 -13.44 2.98
C LYS A 82 -9.09 -13.24 4.39
N PHE A 83 -9.02 -11.98 4.83
CA PHE A 83 -8.58 -11.65 6.18
C PHE A 83 -9.52 -12.19 7.26
N MET A 84 -10.82 -12.02 7.08
CA MET A 84 -11.82 -12.47 8.04
C MET A 84 -11.96 -14.00 8.07
N GLU A 85 -11.83 -14.66 6.91
CA GLU A 85 -11.90 -16.12 6.80
C GLU A 85 -10.83 -16.80 7.66
N GLU A 86 -9.61 -16.28 7.68
CA GLU A 86 -8.53 -16.80 8.53
C GLU A 86 -8.86 -16.66 10.02
N LEU A 87 -9.42 -15.51 10.43
CA LEU A 87 -9.85 -15.30 11.82
C LEU A 87 -10.98 -16.23 12.24
N TYR A 88 -11.94 -16.48 11.34
CA TYR A 88 -13.03 -17.44 11.59
C TYR A 88 -12.53 -18.88 11.66
N ARG A 89 -11.69 -19.31 10.73
CA ARG A 89 -11.14 -20.68 10.70
C ARG A 89 -10.28 -20.99 11.94
N SER A 90 -9.53 -20.02 12.41
CA SER A 90 -8.73 -20.17 13.63
C SER A 90 -9.53 -20.06 14.93
N GLY A 91 -10.82 -19.73 14.87
CA GLY A 91 -11.68 -19.47 16.03
C GLY A 91 -11.35 -18.18 16.79
N ARG A 92 -10.35 -17.43 16.35
CA ARG A 92 -9.83 -16.24 17.04
C ARG A 92 -10.77 -15.03 16.99
N ILE A 93 -11.77 -15.04 16.14
CA ILE A 93 -12.73 -13.92 16.05
C ILE A 93 -13.42 -13.64 17.38
N GLN A 94 -13.62 -14.67 18.22
CA GLN A 94 -14.25 -14.55 19.52
C GLN A 94 -13.34 -13.91 20.58
N ASP A 95 -12.04 -13.90 20.34
CA ASP A 95 -11.05 -13.33 21.25
C ASP A 95 -11.03 -11.80 21.21
N PHE A 96 -11.68 -11.19 20.22
CA PHE A 96 -11.64 -9.76 19.99
C PHE A 96 -12.94 -9.07 20.38
N SER A 97 -12.82 -8.02 21.21
CA SER A 97 -13.95 -7.14 21.55
C SER A 97 -14.23 -6.11 20.46
N PHE A 98 -13.24 -5.75 19.67
CA PHE A 98 -13.35 -4.78 18.58
C PHE A 98 -12.26 -4.94 17.52
N ILE A 99 -12.54 -4.44 16.33
CA ILE A 99 -11.59 -4.31 15.21
C ILE A 99 -11.33 -2.82 14.98
N LYS A 100 -10.09 -2.40 15.09
CA LYS A 100 -9.69 -1.01 14.84
C LYS A 100 -9.15 -0.87 13.44
N LEU A 101 -9.76 0.00 12.64
CA LEU A 101 -9.28 0.36 11.32
C LEU A 101 -8.20 1.43 11.43
N THR A 102 -7.06 1.19 10.79
CA THR A 102 -5.91 2.12 10.72
C THR A 102 -5.37 2.20 9.29
N GLY A 103 -4.55 3.22 9.03
CA GLY A 103 -4.01 3.46 7.70
C GLY A 103 -4.92 4.29 6.81
N GLN A 104 -4.33 4.93 5.80
CA GLN A 104 -5.02 5.87 4.93
C GLN A 104 -6.12 5.24 4.08
N SER A 105 -5.94 3.98 3.69
CA SER A 105 -6.93 3.24 2.88
C SER A 105 -8.25 3.03 3.61
N CYS A 106 -8.24 3.03 4.96
CA CYS A 106 -9.47 2.92 5.76
C CYS A 106 -10.39 4.14 5.68
N LYS A 107 -9.98 5.20 5.00
CA LYS A 107 -10.85 6.33 4.63
C LYS A 107 -11.88 5.94 3.57
N ILE A 108 -11.61 4.92 2.77
CA ILE A 108 -12.54 4.35 1.81
C ILE A 108 -13.61 3.63 2.60
N ASP A 109 -14.85 4.13 2.55
CA ASP A 109 -15.96 3.59 3.35
C ASP A 109 -16.28 2.13 3.02
N LEU A 110 -15.98 1.67 1.80
CA LEU A 110 -16.11 0.27 1.39
C LEU A 110 -15.40 -0.74 2.32
N PHE A 111 -14.28 -0.36 2.95
CA PHE A 111 -13.62 -1.25 3.92
C PHE A 111 -14.49 -1.49 5.17
N LYS A 112 -15.17 -0.45 5.64
CA LYS A 112 -16.08 -0.58 6.78
C LYS A 112 -17.31 -1.38 6.39
N ASP A 113 -17.84 -1.14 5.20
CA ASP A 113 -19.03 -1.82 4.72
C ASP A 113 -18.74 -3.31 4.48
N ALA A 114 -17.61 -3.64 3.88
CA ALA A 114 -17.16 -5.02 3.74
C ALA A 114 -16.98 -5.73 5.09
N LEU A 115 -16.43 -5.04 6.11
CA LEU A 115 -16.29 -5.62 7.45
C LEU A 115 -17.63 -5.85 8.15
N LYS A 116 -18.65 -5.02 7.90
CA LYS A 116 -19.99 -5.19 8.48
C LYS A 116 -20.68 -6.48 8.03
N GLU A 117 -20.30 -7.04 6.88
CA GLU A 117 -20.77 -8.36 6.44
C GLU A 117 -20.33 -9.50 7.37
N PHE A 118 -19.22 -9.31 8.09
CA PHE A 118 -18.62 -10.33 8.94
C PHE A 118 -18.82 -10.07 10.42
N VAL A 119 -18.86 -8.82 10.86
CA VAL A 119 -18.94 -8.46 12.28
C VAL A 119 -19.93 -7.32 12.50
N PRO A 120 -20.60 -7.30 13.68
CA PRO A 120 -21.48 -6.18 14.01
C PRO A 120 -20.75 -4.84 13.95
N GLY A 121 -21.37 -3.83 13.35
CA GLY A 121 -20.77 -2.50 13.16
C GLY A 121 -20.26 -1.85 14.45
N ARG A 122 -20.87 -2.18 15.62
CA ARG A 122 -20.39 -1.73 16.95
C ARG A 122 -18.99 -2.21 17.32
N MET A 123 -18.54 -3.31 16.71
CA MET A 123 -17.18 -3.84 16.91
C MET A 123 -16.15 -3.13 16.04
N ILE A 124 -16.58 -2.38 15.02
CA ILE A 124 -15.69 -1.69 14.10
C ILE A 124 -15.38 -0.30 14.65
N GLN A 125 -14.14 -0.10 15.09
CA GLN A 125 -13.69 1.20 15.58
C GLN A 125 -12.93 1.94 14.47
N PHE A 126 -13.51 3.04 14.04
CA PHE A 126 -12.89 4.00 13.14
C PHE A 126 -13.11 5.40 13.67
N ARG A 127 -12.02 6.07 14.06
CA ARG A 127 -12.11 7.46 14.52
C ARG A 127 -12.11 8.40 13.32
N LYS A 128 -13.28 8.89 12.96
CA LYS A 128 -13.41 10.05 12.08
C LYS A 128 -13.28 11.29 12.98
N ARG A 129 -12.13 11.97 12.96
CA ARG A 129 -11.97 13.24 13.68
C ARG A 129 -12.45 14.40 12.82
N ALA A 130 -12.99 15.44 13.48
CA ALA A 130 -13.43 16.66 12.82
C ALA A 130 -12.26 17.41 12.12
N ASN A 131 -11.02 17.25 12.62
CA ASN A 131 -9.83 17.84 12.01
C ASN A 131 -9.16 16.79 11.11
N ILE A 132 -9.31 16.96 9.80
CA ILE A 132 -8.81 16.05 8.76
C ILE A 132 -7.29 15.90 8.82
N ASP A 133 -6.54 16.99 9.08
CA ASP A 133 -5.07 16.96 9.10
C ASP A 133 -4.52 16.14 10.27
N ALA A 134 -5.11 16.30 11.45
CA ALA A 134 -4.71 15.52 12.64
C ALA A 134 -5.08 14.03 12.47
N ALA A 135 -6.23 13.74 11.86
CA ALA A 135 -6.65 12.37 11.58
C ALA A 135 -5.72 11.67 10.59
N ASP A 136 -5.26 12.37 9.56
CA ASP A 136 -4.32 11.84 8.57
C ASP A 136 -2.97 11.49 9.18
N PHE A 137 -2.45 12.37 10.02
CA PHE A 137 -1.21 12.13 10.73
C PHE A 137 -1.33 10.93 11.67
N GLU A 138 -2.39 10.86 12.47
CA GLU A 138 -2.62 9.74 13.40
C GLU A 138 -2.74 8.38 12.68
N LEU A 139 -3.46 8.33 11.56
CA LEU A 139 -3.59 7.08 10.79
C LEU A 139 -2.23 6.58 10.28
N LYS A 140 -1.35 7.49 9.87
CA LYS A 140 0.01 7.14 9.43
C LYS A 140 0.91 6.74 10.59
N MET A 141 0.78 7.43 11.74
CA MET A 141 1.65 7.23 12.90
C MET A 141 1.24 6.07 13.80
N THR A 142 0.10 5.43 13.58
CA THR A 142 -0.42 4.37 14.46
C THR A 142 0.60 3.25 14.73
N CYS A 143 1.35 2.82 13.70
CA CYS A 143 2.38 1.79 13.87
C CYS A 143 3.57 2.28 14.70
N VAL A 144 4.01 3.52 14.46
CA VAL A 144 5.13 4.13 15.19
C VAL A 144 4.74 4.35 16.65
N ASP A 145 3.54 4.86 16.91
CA ASP A 145 3.02 5.06 18.27
C ASP A 145 2.89 3.73 19.01
N GLY A 146 2.44 2.68 18.33
CA GLY A 146 2.38 1.33 18.86
C GLY A 146 3.77 0.80 19.25
N ALA A 147 4.76 0.98 18.38
CA ALA A 147 6.14 0.59 18.64
C ALA A 147 6.76 1.37 19.81
N LEU A 148 6.55 2.68 19.88
CA LEU A 148 7.03 3.52 20.99
C LEU A 148 6.37 3.12 22.31
N LYS A 149 5.07 2.87 22.30
CA LYS A 149 4.34 2.39 23.48
C LYS A 149 4.89 1.05 23.96
N TYR A 150 5.09 0.09 23.04
CA TYR A 150 5.70 -1.20 23.35
C TYR A 150 7.08 -1.06 23.99
N LEU A 151 7.98 -0.26 23.39
CA LEU A 151 9.33 -0.04 23.91
C LEU A 151 9.30 0.59 25.30
N ARG A 152 8.42 1.57 25.51
CA ARG A 152 8.22 2.22 26.80
C ARG A 152 7.73 1.21 27.84
N ASP A 153 6.66 0.51 27.56
CA ASP A 153 6.02 -0.40 28.51
C ASP A 153 6.94 -1.56 28.86
N ARG A 154 7.73 -2.07 27.91
CA ARG A 154 8.80 -3.04 28.15
C ARG A 154 9.90 -2.47 29.05
N LYS A 155 10.38 -1.25 28.76
CA LYS A 155 11.48 -0.62 29.54
C LYS A 155 11.12 -0.42 31.00
N TYR A 156 9.87 -0.07 31.26
CA TYR A 156 9.40 0.21 32.63
C TYR A 156 8.72 -0.99 33.31
N GLY A 157 8.72 -2.17 32.68
CA GLY A 157 8.08 -3.35 33.22
C GLY A 157 6.55 -3.22 33.42
N LEU A 158 5.91 -2.32 32.65
CA LEU A 158 4.46 -2.08 32.75
C LEU A 158 3.62 -3.14 32.04
N ALA A 159 4.23 -3.91 31.15
CA ALA A 159 3.59 -5.02 30.46
C ALA A 159 4.61 -6.13 30.19
N ASP A 160 4.22 -7.37 30.43
CA ASP A 160 4.97 -8.54 29.99
C ASP A 160 4.44 -8.93 28.62
N ILE A 161 5.19 -8.53 27.58
CA ILE A 161 4.78 -8.70 26.18
C ILE A 161 5.68 -9.76 25.56
N HIS A 162 5.14 -10.94 25.34
CA HIS A 162 5.78 -11.99 24.58
C HIS A 162 5.44 -11.82 23.10
N LEU A 163 6.42 -11.34 22.32
CA LEU A 163 6.30 -11.34 20.86
C LEU A 163 6.69 -12.72 20.36
N ASN A 164 5.72 -13.48 19.88
CA ASN A 164 5.97 -14.70 19.14
C ASN A 164 6.42 -14.30 17.73
N ASN A 165 7.66 -13.84 17.63
CA ASN A 165 8.28 -13.49 16.36
C ASN A 165 8.55 -14.80 15.61
N GLY A 166 7.59 -15.23 14.80
CA GLY A 166 7.96 -16.04 13.65
C GLY A 166 9.05 -15.25 12.92
N LYS A 167 10.22 -15.86 12.74
CA LYS A 167 11.32 -15.18 12.06
C LYS A 167 10.81 -14.70 10.70
N ALA A 168 10.90 -13.39 10.44
CA ALA A 168 10.52 -12.86 9.16
C ALA A 168 11.45 -13.42 8.09
N VAL A 169 10.93 -14.12 7.11
CA VAL A 169 11.67 -14.64 5.97
C VAL A 169 11.27 -13.87 4.72
N LEU A 170 12.24 -13.54 3.87
CA LEU A 170 11.94 -12.99 2.56
C LEU A 170 11.59 -14.12 1.60
N PRO A 171 10.56 -13.95 0.74
CA PRO A 171 10.22 -14.97 -0.25
C PRO A 171 11.15 -14.96 -1.49
N TYR A 172 12.21 -14.20 -1.45
CA TYR A 172 13.19 -14.04 -2.52
C TYR A 172 14.58 -13.83 -1.96
N ARG A 173 15.59 -14.15 -2.77
CA ARG A 173 17.01 -13.94 -2.46
C ARG A 173 17.44 -12.56 -2.93
N ILE A 174 18.21 -11.83 -2.12
CA ILE A 174 18.86 -10.58 -2.50
C ILE A 174 20.34 -10.86 -2.73
N THR A 175 20.83 -10.53 -3.93
CA THR A 175 22.22 -10.71 -4.30
C THR A 175 22.83 -9.40 -4.81
N ALA A 176 24.16 -9.32 -4.74
CA ALA A 176 24.95 -8.28 -5.37
C ALA A 176 26.18 -8.91 -6.04
N TYR A 177 26.85 -8.16 -6.90
CA TYR A 177 28.09 -8.59 -7.52
C TYR A 177 29.28 -7.79 -6.97
N THR A 178 30.38 -8.49 -6.67
CA THR A 178 31.67 -7.85 -6.39
C THR A 178 32.19 -7.15 -7.66
N HIS A 179 33.21 -6.31 -7.53
CA HIS A 179 33.90 -5.70 -8.68
C HIS A 179 34.49 -6.74 -9.66
N ASN A 180 34.80 -7.95 -9.21
CA ASN A 180 35.29 -9.06 -10.04
C ASN A 180 34.15 -9.87 -10.69
N GLY A 181 32.89 -9.40 -10.63
CA GLY A 181 31.74 -10.08 -11.21
C GLY A 181 31.29 -11.34 -10.44
N LYS A 182 31.84 -11.61 -9.26
CA LYS A 182 31.39 -12.73 -8.43
C LYS A 182 30.09 -12.37 -7.72
N GLU A 183 29.07 -13.23 -7.85
CA GLU A 183 27.82 -13.07 -7.14
C GLU A 183 27.99 -13.36 -5.65
N VAL A 184 27.42 -12.50 -4.81
CA VAL A 184 27.35 -12.65 -3.36
C VAL A 184 25.91 -12.58 -2.94
N VAL A 185 25.45 -13.56 -2.16
CA VAL A 185 24.13 -13.56 -1.55
C VAL A 185 24.18 -12.68 -0.31
N LEU A 186 23.41 -11.59 -0.32
CA LEU A 186 23.30 -10.67 0.80
C LEU A 186 22.25 -11.15 1.79
N VAL A 187 21.09 -11.59 1.27
CA VAL A 187 20.01 -12.18 2.07
C VAL A 187 19.53 -13.42 1.32
N ASP A 188 19.55 -14.57 1.96
CA ASP A 188 19.06 -15.82 1.36
C ASP A 188 17.54 -15.91 1.53
N GLY A 189 16.83 -16.28 0.47
CA GLY A 189 15.39 -16.46 0.51
C GLY A 189 14.98 -17.60 1.42
N PHE A 190 13.87 -17.44 2.14
CA PHE A 190 13.31 -18.44 3.07
C PHE A 190 14.22 -18.88 4.21
N LYS A 191 15.30 -18.15 4.48
CA LYS A 191 16.20 -18.36 5.60
C LYS A 191 16.18 -17.20 6.59
N ASP A 192 16.66 -17.47 7.79
CA ASP A 192 16.76 -16.48 8.86
C ASP A 192 17.69 -15.32 8.48
N TRP A 193 17.35 -14.14 8.92
CA TRP A 193 18.12 -12.90 8.66
C TRP A 193 19.52 -12.89 9.27
N ASP A 194 19.81 -13.80 10.19
CA ASP A 194 21.09 -13.89 10.89
C ASP A 194 22.27 -14.26 9.96
N THR A 195 22.00 -14.57 8.70
CA THR A 195 23.01 -14.95 7.69
C THR A 195 23.13 -13.92 6.58
N ALA A 196 23.15 -12.62 6.92
CA ALA A 196 23.38 -11.57 5.93
C ALA A 196 24.82 -11.65 5.39
N GLY A 197 24.94 -11.78 4.08
CA GLY A 197 26.22 -11.67 3.38
C GLY A 197 26.71 -10.23 3.33
N THR A 198 28.00 -10.06 3.14
CA THR A 198 28.62 -8.74 2.92
C THR A 198 29.28 -8.68 1.56
N VAL A 199 29.18 -7.53 0.89
CA VAL A 199 29.89 -7.26 -0.34
C VAL A 199 30.72 -5.99 -0.16
N SER A 200 32.01 -6.08 -0.49
CA SER A 200 32.90 -4.92 -0.49
C SER A 200 33.07 -4.40 -1.91
N ARG A 201 33.07 -3.08 -2.07
CA ARG A 201 33.35 -2.37 -3.31
C ARG A 201 34.39 -1.30 -3.11
N ASN A 202 35.00 -0.83 -4.21
CA ASN A 202 35.90 0.31 -4.18
C ASN A 202 35.10 1.59 -3.84
N MET A 203 35.72 2.54 -3.13
CA MET A 203 35.09 3.78 -2.70
C MET A 203 34.62 4.69 -3.86
N GLU A 204 35.08 4.44 -5.07
CA GLU A 204 34.67 5.19 -6.27
C GLU A 204 33.27 4.79 -6.77
N ASP A 205 32.79 3.59 -6.41
CA ASP A 205 31.50 3.08 -6.82
C ASP A 205 30.41 3.46 -5.78
N LEU A 206 29.78 4.61 -5.97
CA LEU A 206 28.71 5.10 -5.08
C LEU A 206 27.38 4.32 -5.22
N ILE A 207 27.22 3.52 -6.29
CA ILE A 207 25.98 2.77 -6.57
C ILE A 207 26.24 1.28 -6.47
N LEU A 208 25.53 0.59 -5.59
CA LEU A 208 25.51 -0.86 -5.48
C LEU A 208 24.19 -1.41 -6.07
N PRO A 209 24.19 -2.00 -7.28
CA PRO A 209 23.01 -2.67 -7.80
C PRO A 209 22.67 -3.91 -6.99
N LEU A 210 21.41 -4.02 -6.56
CA LEU A 210 20.86 -5.19 -5.89
C LEU A 210 19.94 -5.94 -6.85
N TYR A 211 20.02 -7.28 -6.79
CA TYR A 211 19.25 -8.16 -7.65
C TYR A 211 18.34 -9.03 -6.80
N LEU A 212 17.07 -9.10 -7.17
CA LEU A 212 16.10 -10.02 -6.60
C LEU A 212 16.07 -11.29 -7.43
N LYS A 213 16.25 -12.43 -6.80
CA LYS A 213 16.14 -13.76 -7.42
C LYS A 213 15.12 -14.61 -6.69
N ASN A 214 14.26 -15.25 -7.46
CA ASN A 214 13.31 -16.25 -6.97
C ASN A 214 14.01 -17.60 -6.79
#